data_d016e1799b5aefe91bfcecd675d70258
#
_entry.id   d016e1799b5aefe91bfcecd675d70258
#
_cell.length_a   1.000
_cell.length_b   1.000
_cell.length_c   1.000
_cell.angle_alpha   90.00
_cell.angle_beta   90.00
_cell.angle_gamma   90.00
#
_symmetry.space_group_name_H-M   'P 1'
#
loop_
_entity.id
_entity.type
_entity.pdbx_description
1 polymer ?
#
loop_
_entity_poly.entity_id
_entity_poly.type
_entity_poly.pdbx_seq_one_letter_code
_entity_poly.pdbx_strand_id
1 'polypeptide(L)'
;MTAEDASVPGDDRRDQMLRAAAEIIAERGFSETRIADVARRAGASPALVIYYFGTKDHLLTEALRFSEQSFYAAADQMLSGLANVRGRLEGLVRLTCMPQQTDEIPGSWGLWFDLWSQAFRHPAVARDRVELDQRWRNMITRVVDDAVAAAEIDKIDSTEFAVTFAALLDGLSIQVSLQDPVVDADRAYRIAMRFASQALGFAWAPTRRRRAAKAGGPA
;
A
#
# COMPACT_ATOMS: atom_id res chain seq x y z
N MET A 1 2.24 -28.15 -24.35
CA MET A 1 3.61 -27.59 -24.38
C MET A 1 3.49 -26.20 -23.80
N THR A 2 3.57 -26.13 -22.48
CA THR A 2 3.42 -24.91 -21.67
C THR A 2 4.71 -24.11 -21.77
N ALA A 3 4.60 -22.84 -22.17
CA ALA A 3 5.73 -21.91 -22.12
C ALA A 3 6.01 -21.63 -20.64
N GLU A 4 7.06 -22.27 -20.10
CA GLU A 4 7.67 -21.88 -18.84
C GLU A 4 8.22 -20.47 -19.00
N ASP A 5 7.75 -19.59 -18.12
CA ASP A 5 8.26 -18.24 -17.92
C ASP A 5 9.71 -18.34 -17.43
N ALA A 6 10.64 -18.31 -18.39
CA ALA A 6 12.07 -18.29 -18.10
C ALA A 6 12.45 -16.86 -17.74
N SER A 7 12.31 -16.47 -16.45
CA SER A 7 12.92 -15.24 -15.94
C SER A 7 14.43 -15.29 -16.21
N VAL A 8 14.95 -14.25 -16.84
CA VAL A 8 16.38 -14.14 -17.14
C VAL A 8 17.13 -14.07 -15.81
N PRO A 9 18.21 -14.86 -15.56
CA PRO A 9 18.92 -14.90 -14.27
C PRO A 9 19.41 -13.54 -13.73
N GLY A 10 19.46 -12.51 -14.58
CA GLY A 10 19.80 -11.14 -14.22
C GLY A 10 18.65 -10.36 -13.58
N ASP A 11 17.42 -10.61 -13.98
CA ASP A 11 16.22 -9.95 -13.43
C ASP A 11 15.94 -10.45 -12.01
N ASP A 12 16.03 -11.75 -11.76
CA ASP A 12 15.88 -12.31 -10.42
C ASP A 12 16.87 -11.71 -9.40
N ARG A 13 18.12 -11.48 -9.85
CA ARG A 13 19.17 -10.92 -9.00
C ARG A 13 18.92 -9.44 -8.69
N ARG A 14 18.45 -8.69 -9.68
CA ARG A 14 18.07 -7.29 -9.52
C ARG A 14 16.91 -7.16 -8.54
N ASP A 15 15.89 -7.97 -8.72
CA ASP A 15 14.70 -7.98 -7.86
C ASP A 15 15.00 -8.38 -6.41
N GLN A 16 15.92 -9.34 -6.18
CA GLN A 16 16.40 -9.68 -4.85
C GLN A 16 17.05 -8.48 -4.15
N MET A 17 17.87 -7.68 -4.88
CA MET A 17 18.49 -6.49 -4.32
C MET A 17 17.47 -5.39 -4.06
N LEU A 18 16.46 -5.21 -4.92
CA LEU A 18 15.38 -4.24 -4.73
C LEU A 18 14.50 -4.60 -3.53
N ARG A 19 14.15 -5.88 -3.39
CA ARG A 19 13.40 -6.38 -2.23
C ARG A 19 14.18 -6.16 -0.93
N ALA A 20 15.45 -6.54 -0.91
CA ALA A 20 16.32 -6.32 0.24
C ALA A 20 16.45 -4.82 0.60
N ALA A 21 16.54 -3.96 -0.39
CA ALA A 21 16.58 -2.51 -0.17
C ALA A 21 15.26 -2.00 0.42
N ALA A 22 14.11 -2.39 -0.14
CA ALA A 22 12.79 -2.02 0.35
C ALA A 22 12.57 -2.46 1.82
N GLU A 23 12.95 -3.69 2.17
CA GLU A 23 12.88 -4.19 3.55
C GLU A 23 13.72 -3.37 4.52
N ILE A 24 14.98 -3.05 4.15
CA ILE A 24 15.87 -2.27 5.03
C ILE A 24 15.39 -0.84 5.18
N ILE A 25 14.85 -0.24 4.10
CA ILE A 25 14.25 1.10 4.19
C ILE A 25 13.06 1.08 5.14
N ALA A 26 12.19 0.09 5.05
CA ALA A 26 11.03 -0.06 5.93
C ALA A 26 11.45 -0.26 7.40
N GLU A 27 12.57 -0.96 7.66
CA GLU A 27 13.08 -1.21 9.01
C GLU A 27 13.78 0.02 9.65
N ARG A 28 14.55 0.78 8.88
CA ARG A 28 15.51 1.76 9.41
C ARG A 28 15.39 3.15 8.82
N GLY A 29 14.60 3.30 7.78
CA GLY A 29 14.48 4.52 7.02
C GLY A 29 15.53 4.66 5.91
N PHE A 30 15.22 5.54 4.95
CA PHE A 30 16.04 5.82 3.78
C PHE A 30 17.45 6.32 4.15
N SER A 31 17.53 7.23 5.12
CA SER A 31 18.80 7.86 5.52
C SER A 31 19.80 6.86 6.10
N GLU A 32 19.33 5.91 6.92
CA GLU A 32 20.16 4.91 7.61
C GLU A 32 20.49 3.69 6.74
N THR A 33 19.84 3.53 5.59
CA THR A 33 20.10 2.41 4.68
C THR A 33 21.45 2.60 3.97
N ARG A 34 22.30 1.56 3.99
CA ARG A 34 23.62 1.54 3.31
C ARG A 34 23.67 0.46 2.25
N ILE A 35 24.38 0.71 1.15
CA ILE A 35 24.62 -0.29 0.08
C ILE A 35 25.16 -1.61 0.63
N ALA A 36 26.08 -1.55 1.61
CA ALA A 36 26.64 -2.76 2.22
C ALA A 36 25.60 -3.61 2.97
N ASP A 37 24.59 -2.97 3.58
CA ASP A 37 23.51 -3.68 4.27
C ASP A 37 22.59 -4.36 3.27
N VAL A 38 22.25 -3.67 2.19
CA VAL A 38 21.45 -4.22 1.08
C VAL A 38 22.18 -5.40 0.43
N ALA A 39 23.46 -5.25 0.13
CA ALA A 39 24.28 -6.30 -0.46
C ALA A 39 24.29 -7.55 0.43
N ARG A 40 24.53 -7.39 1.74
CA ARG A 40 24.51 -8.50 2.71
C ARG A 40 23.14 -9.19 2.76
N ARG A 41 22.05 -8.43 2.80
CA ARG A 41 20.67 -8.96 2.84
C ARG A 41 20.31 -9.71 1.56
N ALA A 42 20.75 -9.21 0.40
CA ALA A 42 20.52 -9.82 -0.91
C ALA A 42 21.49 -10.96 -1.26
N GLY A 43 22.43 -11.32 -0.38
CA GLY A 43 23.47 -12.31 -0.70
C GLY A 43 24.35 -11.89 -1.88
N ALA A 44 24.64 -10.59 -2.02
CA ALA A 44 25.41 -9.99 -3.09
C ALA A 44 26.66 -9.27 -2.54
N SER A 45 27.60 -8.90 -3.44
CA SER A 45 28.69 -8.01 -3.08
C SER A 45 28.26 -6.54 -3.22
N PRO A 46 28.82 -5.58 -2.44
CA PRO A 46 28.56 -4.17 -2.62
C PRO A 46 28.93 -3.68 -4.04
N ALA A 47 29.97 -4.24 -4.64
CA ALA A 47 30.38 -3.93 -6.00
C ALA A 47 29.32 -4.33 -7.04
N LEU A 48 28.64 -5.47 -6.81
CA LEU A 48 27.55 -5.91 -7.69
C LEU A 48 26.33 -5.00 -7.55
N VAL A 49 25.97 -4.56 -6.36
CA VAL A 49 24.88 -3.59 -6.14
C VAL A 49 25.19 -2.27 -6.86
N ILE A 50 26.43 -1.78 -6.74
CA ILE A 50 26.86 -0.56 -7.46
C ILE A 50 26.85 -0.77 -8.97
N TYR A 51 27.22 -1.94 -9.47
CA TYR A 51 27.15 -2.25 -10.90
C TYR A 51 25.72 -2.15 -11.45
N TYR A 52 24.71 -2.65 -10.73
CA TYR A 52 23.31 -2.59 -11.17
C TYR A 52 22.68 -1.20 -11.03
N PHE A 53 22.98 -0.50 -9.95
CA PHE A 53 22.23 0.71 -9.56
C PHE A 53 23.05 2.00 -9.58
N GLY A 54 24.36 1.92 -9.67
CA GLY A 54 25.25 3.07 -9.69
C GLY A 54 25.37 3.78 -8.34
N THR A 55 24.29 4.39 -7.87
CA THR A 55 24.27 5.16 -6.62
C THR A 55 23.28 4.61 -5.59
N LYS A 56 23.47 4.97 -4.31
CA LYS A 56 22.53 4.67 -3.25
C LYS A 56 21.14 5.26 -3.54
N ASP A 57 21.09 6.50 -3.99
CA ASP A 57 19.82 7.19 -4.21
C ASP A 57 19.02 6.52 -5.33
N HIS A 58 19.70 6.12 -6.40
CA HIS A 58 19.05 5.39 -7.49
C HIS A 58 18.55 4.01 -7.03
N LEU A 59 19.36 3.23 -6.30
CA LEU A 59 18.92 1.96 -5.72
C LEU A 59 17.66 2.14 -4.86
N LEU A 60 17.64 3.16 -4.03
CA LEU A 60 16.54 3.39 -3.09
C LEU A 60 15.27 3.85 -3.83
N THR A 61 15.40 4.69 -4.86
CA THR A 61 14.27 5.09 -5.72
C THR A 61 13.69 3.88 -6.47
N GLU A 62 14.55 3.02 -7.02
CA GLU A 62 14.11 1.80 -7.71
C GLU A 62 13.48 0.78 -6.75
N ALA A 63 13.97 0.67 -5.51
CA ALA A 63 13.37 -0.18 -4.49
C ALA A 63 11.98 0.30 -4.08
N LEU A 64 11.77 1.62 -4.00
CA LEU A 64 10.45 2.22 -3.79
C LEU A 64 9.49 1.84 -4.93
N ARG A 65 9.89 2.05 -6.17
CA ARG A 65 9.09 1.69 -7.36
C ARG A 65 8.75 0.19 -7.40
N PHE A 66 9.72 -0.66 -7.07
CA PHE A 66 9.54 -2.10 -7.02
C PHE A 66 8.50 -2.51 -5.95
N SER A 67 8.62 -1.96 -4.74
CA SER A 67 7.66 -2.22 -3.66
C SER A 67 6.24 -1.82 -4.04
N GLU A 68 6.08 -0.69 -4.72
CA GLU A 68 4.79 -0.22 -5.18
C GLU A 68 4.17 -1.06 -6.29
N GLN A 69 4.98 -1.47 -7.28
CA GLN A 69 4.49 -2.35 -8.33
C GLN A 69 3.93 -3.64 -7.72
N SER A 70 4.63 -4.20 -6.74
CA SER A 70 4.19 -5.37 -5.99
C SER A 70 2.90 -5.11 -5.21
N PHE A 71 2.80 -3.96 -4.55
CA PHE A 71 1.60 -3.54 -3.83
C PHE A 71 0.38 -3.43 -4.77
N TYR A 72 0.53 -2.73 -5.89
CA TYR A 72 -0.58 -2.55 -6.83
C TYR A 72 -0.98 -3.85 -7.53
N ALA A 73 -0.04 -4.72 -7.85
CA ALA A 73 -0.34 -6.04 -8.42
C ALA A 73 -1.16 -6.91 -7.44
N ALA A 74 -0.75 -6.95 -6.17
CA ALA A 74 -1.47 -7.67 -5.13
C ALA A 74 -2.86 -7.05 -4.85
N ALA A 75 -2.95 -5.71 -4.83
CA ALA A 75 -4.21 -5.00 -4.67
C ALA A 75 -5.18 -5.28 -5.83
N ASP A 76 -4.74 -5.18 -7.08
CA ASP A 76 -5.56 -5.48 -8.26
C ASP A 76 -6.06 -6.94 -8.22
N GLN A 77 -5.20 -7.90 -7.87
CA GLN A 77 -5.59 -9.31 -7.74
C GLN A 77 -6.64 -9.50 -6.65
N MET A 78 -6.46 -8.90 -5.49
CA MET A 78 -7.42 -8.98 -4.39
C MET A 78 -8.76 -8.34 -4.77
N LEU A 79 -8.75 -7.15 -5.37
CA LEU A 79 -9.98 -6.43 -5.73
C LEU A 79 -10.75 -7.12 -6.85
N SER A 80 -10.08 -7.75 -7.82
CA SER A 80 -10.72 -8.48 -8.91
C SER A 80 -11.54 -9.68 -8.46
N GLY A 81 -11.20 -10.27 -7.30
CA GLY A 81 -11.96 -11.35 -6.67
C GLY A 81 -13.23 -10.91 -5.93
N LEU A 82 -13.47 -9.59 -5.79
CA LEU A 82 -14.57 -9.05 -5.00
C LEU A 82 -15.75 -8.62 -5.88
N ALA A 83 -16.95 -9.14 -5.57
CA ALA A 83 -18.10 -9.13 -6.46
C ALA A 83 -18.82 -7.78 -6.60
N ASN A 84 -18.65 -6.85 -5.65
CA ASN A 84 -19.41 -5.59 -5.61
C ASN A 84 -18.58 -4.42 -5.08
N VAL A 85 -19.08 -3.18 -5.30
CA VAL A 85 -18.41 -1.94 -4.88
C VAL A 85 -18.10 -1.92 -3.39
N ARG A 86 -19.03 -2.36 -2.56
CA ARG A 86 -18.84 -2.40 -1.11
C ARG A 86 -17.62 -3.26 -0.73
N GLY A 87 -17.56 -4.49 -1.23
CA GLY A 87 -16.44 -5.40 -0.97
C GLY A 87 -15.11 -4.84 -1.46
N ARG A 88 -15.08 -4.23 -2.66
CA ARG A 88 -13.87 -3.59 -3.21
C ARG A 88 -13.42 -2.41 -2.37
N LEU A 89 -14.31 -1.55 -1.91
CA LEU A 89 -13.96 -0.45 -1.00
C LEU A 89 -13.52 -0.95 0.38
N GLU A 90 -14.19 -1.97 0.93
CA GLU A 90 -13.72 -2.64 2.16
C GLU A 90 -12.29 -3.19 1.99
N GLY A 91 -11.99 -3.77 0.84
CA GLY A 91 -10.65 -4.23 0.47
C GLY A 91 -9.62 -3.10 0.48
N LEU A 92 -9.90 -1.99 -0.18
CA LEU A 92 -9.02 -0.81 -0.19
C LEU A 92 -8.76 -0.27 1.21
N VAL A 93 -9.81 -0.15 2.03
CA VAL A 93 -9.66 0.31 3.42
C VAL A 93 -8.83 -0.66 4.26
N ARG A 94 -8.99 -1.97 4.07
CA ARG A 94 -8.17 -2.97 4.78
C ARG A 94 -6.72 -2.91 4.38
N LEU A 95 -6.42 -2.78 3.08
CA LEU A 95 -5.07 -2.63 2.56
C LEU A 95 -4.35 -1.43 3.18
N THR A 96 -5.05 -0.32 3.38
CA THR A 96 -4.46 0.92 3.88
C THR A 96 -4.47 1.02 5.40
N CYS A 97 -5.58 0.74 6.06
CA CYS A 97 -5.73 0.96 7.49
C CYS A 97 -5.49 -0.28 8.36
N MET A 98 -5.36 -1.48 7.76
CA MET A 98 -5.19 -2.75 8.48
C MET A 98 -4.07 -3.63 7.89
N PRO A 99 -2.87 -3.11 7.60
CA PRO A 99 -1.83 -3.85 6.90
C PRO A 99 -1.34 -5.11 7.63
N GLN A 100 -1.49 -5.18 8.95
CA GLN A 100 -1.11 -6.34 9.78
C GLN A 100 -2.07 -7.53 9.67
N GLN A 101 -3.20 -7.38 8.98
CA GLN A 101 -4.18 -8.46 8.76
C GLN A 101 -4.06 -9.09 7.36
N THR A 102 -3.13 -8.59 6.55
CA THR A 102 -2.85 -9.10 5.21
C THR A 102 -1.41 -9.60 5.18
N ASP A 103 -1.22 -10.91 5.34
CA ASP A 103 0.12 -11.55 5.29
C ASP A 103 0.80 -11.42 3.91
N GLU A 104 0.06 -11.00 2.89
CA GLU A 104 0.51 -10.97 1.50
C GLU A 104 1.17 -9.64 1.08
N ILE A 105 0.97 -8.56 1.84
CA ILE A 105 1.53 -7.25 1.50
C ILE A 105 2.45 -6.79 2.63
N PRO A 106 3.77 -6.72 2.40
CA PRO A 106 4.69 -6.20 3.40
C PRO A 106 4.23 -4.83 3.88
N GLY A 107 4.01 -4.67 5.18
CA GLY A 107 3.57 -3.43 5.79
C GLY A 107 4.59 -2.31 5.57
N SER A 108 4.47 -1.62 4.45
CA SER A 108 5.45 -0.64 3.98
C SER A 108 5.12 0.80 4.37
N TRP A 109 4.36 1.02 5.46
CA TRP A 109 4.09 2.38 5.91
C TRP A 109 5.36 3.19 6.17
N GLY A 110 6.41 2.55 6.71
CA GLY A 110 7.71 3.17 6.87
C GLY A 110 8.28 3.67 5.53
N LEU A 111 8.08 2.89 4.46
CA LEU A 111 8.51 3.24 3.12
C LEU A 111 7.78 4.48 2.58
N TRP A 112 6.44 4.56 2.78
CA TRP A 112 5.63 5.70 2.37
C TRP A 112 5.98 6.97 3.16
N PHE A 113 6.19 6.87 4.47
CA PHE A 113 6.61 8.00 5.30
C PHE A 113 7.96 8.54 4.85
N ASP A 114 8.89 7.66 4.53
CA ASP A 114 10.19 8.06 3.98
C ASP A 114 10.04 8.71 2.59
N LEU A 115 9.22 8.14 1.71
CA LEU A 115 8.94 8.73 0.41
C LEU A 115 8.40 10.15 0.55
N TRP A 116 7.38 10.36 1.36
CA TRP A 116 6.82 11.69 1.60
C TRP A 116 7.84 12.65 2.22
N SER A 117 8.61 12.20 3.21
CA SER A 117 9.68 12.99 3.83
C SER A 117 10.76 13.41 2.81
N GLN A 118 11.16 12.50 1.92
CA GLN A 118 12.13 12.78 0.87
C GLN A 118 11.57 13.70 -0.22
N ALA A 119 10.30 13.56 -0.58
CA ALA A 119 9.64 14.39 -1.59
C ALA A 119 9.68 15.89 -1.25
N PHE A 120 9.65 16.27 0.04
CA PHE A 120 9.82 17.65 0.47
C PHE A 120 11.19 18.26 0.14
N ARG A 121 12.23 17.41 0.00
CA ARG A 121 13.62 17.86 -0.14
C ARG A 121 14.18 17.59 -1.53
N HIS A 122 13.63 16.62 -2.24
CA HIS A 122 14.18 16.10 -3.51
C HIS A 122 13.14 16.19 -4.63
N PRO A 123 13.29 17.17 -5.58
CA PRO A 123 12.31 17.34 -6.67
C PRO A 123 12.11 16.11 -7.57
N ALA A 124 13.12 15.24 -7.69
CA ALA A 124 13.00 13.99 -8.44
C ALA A 124 12.03 13.03 -7.74
N VAL A 125 12.21 12.84 -6.43
CA VAL A 125 11.31 12.01 -5.60
C VAL A 125 9.90 12.60 -5.56
N ALA A 126 9.76 13.92 -5.55
CA ALA A 126 8.46 14.58 -5.61
C ALA A 126 7.70 14.27 -6.90
N ARG A 127 8.40 14.19 -8.04
CA ARG A 127 7.77 13.77 -9.32
C ARG A 127 7.33 12.32 -9.29
N ASP A 128 8.20 11.43 -8.81
CA ASP A 128 7.85 10.01 -8.67
C ASP A 128 6.62 9.84 -7.77
N ARG A 129 6.57 10.54 -6.63
CA ARG A 129 5.41 10.55 -5.74
C ARG A 129 4.09 10.92 -6.45
N VAL A 130 4.12 11.93 -7.34
CA VAL A 130 2.91 12.34 -8.07
C VAL A 130 2.36 11.20 -8.93
N GLU A 131 3.24 10.44 -9.61
CA GLU A 131 2.82 9.29 -10.41
C GLU A 131 2.17 8.20 -9.53
N LEU A 132 2.72 7.97 -8.34
CA LEU A 132 2.25 6.96 -7.41
C LEU A 132 0.91 7.33 -6.80
N ASP A 133 0.77 8.57 -6.33
CA ASP A 133 -0.52 9.10 -5.87
C ASP A 133 -1.59 9.04 -6.99
N GLN A 134 -1.19 9.26 -8.24
CA GLN A 134 -2.11 9.15 -9.37
C GLN A 134 -2.54 7.70 -9.62
N ARG A 135 -1.64 6.72 -9.49
CA ARG A 135 -2.00 5.29 -9.59
C ARG A 135 -2.98 4.89 -8.51
N TRP A 136 -2.77 5.36 -7.28
CA TRP A 136 -3.68 5.12 -6.16
C TRP A 136 -5.09 5.69 -6.43
N ARG A 137 -5.16 6.96 -6.81
CA ARG A 137 -6.43 7.60 -7.19
C ARG A 137 -7.11 6.88 -8.36
N ASN A 138 -6.36 6.49 -9.39
CA ASN A 138 -6.90 5.75 -10.53
C ASN A 138 -7.49 4.38 -10.12
N MET A 139 -6.89 3.69 -9.16
CA MET A 139 -7.45 2.44 -8.63
C MET A 139 -8.80 2.67 -7.96
N ILE A 140 -8.92 3.71 -7.13
CA ILE A 140 -10.19 4.08 -6.48
C ILE A 140 -11.22 4.50 -7.54
N THR A 141 -10.83 5.33 -8.51
CA THR A 141 -11.69 5.79 -9.62
C THR A 141 -12.27 4.61 -10.39
N ARG A 142 -11.43 3.62 -10.76
CA ARG A 142 -11.89 2.40 -11.45
C ARG A 142 -12.92 1.63 -10.65
N VAL A 143 -12.71 1.46 -9.34
CA VAL A 143 -13.68 0.77 -8.46
C VAL A 143 -15.04 1.44 -8.49
N VAL A 144 -15.07 2.77 -8.52
CA VAL A 144 -16.32 3.57 -8.57
C VAL A 144 -16.94 3.55 -9.96
N ASP A 145 -16.14 3.73 -11.02
CA ASP A 145 -16.63 3.70 -12.41
C ASP A 145 -17.24 2.35 -12.78
N ASP A 146 -16.60 1.25 -12.36
CA ASP A 146 -17.13 -0.11 -12.54
C ASP A 146 -18.47 -0.28 -11.82
N ALA A 147 -18.61 0.29 -10.61
CA ALA A 147 -19.84 0.21 -9.84
C ALA A 147 -20.97 1.03 -10.49
N VAL A 148 -20.66 2.20 -11.07
CA VAL A 148 -21.63 2.98 -11.87
C VAL A 148 -22.02 2.20 -13.11
N ALA A 149 -21.06 1.61 -13.83
CA ALA A 149 -21.32 0.83 -15.04
C ALA A 149 -22.17 -0.43 -14.74
N ALA A 150 -21.99 -1.04 -13.57
CA ALA A 150 -22.79 -2.17 -13.08
C ALA A 150 -24.15 -1.77 -12.47
N ALA A 151 -24.49 -0.48 -12.44
CA ALA A 151 -25.67 0.07 -11.77
C ALA A 151 -25.77 -0.29 -10.26
N GLU A 152 -24.63 -0.50 -9.59
CA GLU A 152 -24.57 -0.72 -8.14
C GLU A 152 -24.73 0.58 -7.35
N ILE A 153 -24.36 1.70 -7.96
CA ILE A 153 -24.47 3.06 -7.42
C ILE A 153 -24.91 4.04 -8.52
N ASP A 154 -25.44 5.18 -8.10
CA ASP A 154 -25.77 6.28 -9.03
C ASP A 154 -24.50 6.93 -9.61
N LYS A 155 -24.64 7.61 -10.74
CA LYS A 155 -23.55 8.34 -11.37
C LYS A 155 -23.07 9.49 -10.49
N ILE A 156 -21.76 9.51 -10.20
CA ILE A 156 -21.08 10.56 -9.44
C ILE A 156 -19.81 11.01 -10.18
N ASP A 157 -19.15 12.04 -9.67
CA ASP A 157 -17.78 12.39 -10.04
C ASP A 157 -16.81 11.44 -9.31
N SER A 158 -16.44 10.36 -10.00
CA SER A 158 -15.53 9.32 -9.47
C SER A 158 -14.11 9.85 -9.21
N THR A 159 -13.67 10.86 -9.98
CA THR A 159 -12.36 11.50 -9.79
C THR A 159 -12.32 12.30 -8.50
N GLU A 160 -13.33 13.14 -8.25
CA GLU A 160 -13.43 13.93 -7.02
C GLU A 160 -13.60 13.02 -5.78
N PHE A 161 -14.42 11.97 -5.92
CA PHE A 161 -14.52 10.96 -4.86
C PHE A 161 -13.16 10.32 -4.57
N ALA A 162 -12.40 9.93 -5.60
CA ALA A 162 -11.11 9.27 -5.43
C ALA A 162 -10.08 10.19 -4.75
N VAL A 163 -10.03 11.48 -5.09
CA VAL A 163 -9.17 12.47 -4.42
C VAL A 163 -9.50 12.57 -2.94
N THR A 164 -10.78 12.72 -2.62
CA THR A 164 -11.23 12.88 -1.23
C THR A 164 -11.02 11.60 -0.42
N PHE A 165 -11.36 10.44 -1.01
CA PHE A 165 -11.23 9.16 -0.33
C PHE A 165 -9.76 8.76 -0.11
N ALA A 166 -8.89 8.98 -1.09
CA ALA A 166 -7.45 8.78 -0.94
C ALA A 166 -6.88 9.62 0.21
N ALA A 167 -7.17 10.92 0.24
CA ALA A 167 -6.71 11.80 1.30
C ALA A 167 -7.23 11.38 2.70
N LEU A 168 -8.47 10.88 2.78
CA LEU A 168 -9.02 10.33 4.03
C LEU A 168 -8.28 9.07 4.46
N LEU A 169 -8.03 8.14 3.54
CA LEU A 169 -7.31 6.89 3.81
C LEU A 169 -5.87 7.17 4.25
N ASP A 170 -5.16 8.06 3.57
CA ASP A 170 -3.80 8.46 3.93
C ASP A 170 -3.75 9.02 5.37
N GLY A 171 -4.65 9.95 5.70
CA GLY A 171 -4.72 10.52 7.04
C GLY A 171 -5.04 9.51 8.14
N LEU A 172 -5.97 8.58 7.88
CA LEU A 172 -6.33 7.51 8.82
C LEU A 172 -5.18 6.51 9.00
N SER A 173 -4.53 6.14 7.91
CA SER A 173 -3.42 5.19 7.93
C SER A 173 -2.21 5.71 8.70
N ILE A 174 -1.90 6.99 8.59
CA ILE A 174 -0.87 7.66 9.39
C ILE A 174 -1.17 7.50 10.87
N GLN A 175 -2.39 7.82 11.30
CA GLN A 175 -2.78 7.74 12.70
C GLN A 175 -2.70 6.30 13.24
N VAL A 176 -3.20 5.32 12.47
CA VAL A 176 -3.11 3.89 12.83
C VAL A 176 -1.65 3.44 12.97
N SER A 177 -0.80 3.81 11.99
CA SER A 177 0.61 3.40 11.97
C SER A 177 1.41 4.01 13.12
N LEU A 178 1.06 5.22 13.53
CA LEU A 178 1.65 5.91 14.68
C LEU A 178 1.02 5.51 16.01
N GLN A 179 0.10 4.52 16.02
CA GLN A 179 -0.59 4.03 17.22
C GLN A 179 -1.34 5.13 17.99
N ASP A 180 -2.05 6.00 17.24
CA ASP A 180 -2.87 7.04 17.85
C ASP A 180 -3.89 6.45 18.82
N PRO A 181 -4.01 6.96 20.06
CA PRO A 181 -4.90 6.40 21.07
C PRO A 181 -6.40 6.59 20.76
N VAL A 182 -6.73 7.47 19.83
CA VAL A 182 -8.11 7.79 19.43
C VAL A 182 -8.51 7.06 18.15
N VAL A 183 -7.57 6.82 17.23
CA VAL A 183 -7.82 6.23 15.91
C VAL A 183 -7.08 4.91 15.75
N ASP A 184 -7.68 3.84 16.27
CA ASP A 184 -7.24 2.48 15.98
C ASP A 184 -7.71 2.00 14.58
N ALA A 185 -7.21 0.86 14.12
CA ALA A 185 -7.54 0.29 12.82
C ALA A 185 -9.04 0.04 12.64
N ASP A 186 -9.74 -0.44 13.68
CA ASP A 186 -11.18 -0.66 13.63
C ASP A 186 -11.97 0.66 13.50
N ARG A 187 -11.51 1.73 14.16
CA ARG A 187 -12.12 3.05 14.05
C ARG A 187 -11.84 3.68 12.68
N ALA A 188 -10.62 3.60 12.18
CA ALA A 188 -10.24 4.05 10.85
C ALA A 188 -11.12 3.37 9.78
N TYR A 189 -11.26 2.05 9.83
CA TYR A 189 -12.13 1.29 8.95
C TYR A 189 -13.59 1.80 9.01
N ARG A 190 -14.14 2.00 10.20
CA ARG A 190 -15.53 2.51 10.34
C ARG A 190 -15.70 3.92 9.81
N ILE A 191 -14.71 4.80 9.97
CA ILE A 191 -14.74 6.17 9.44
C ILE A 191 -14.72 6.13 7.92
N ALA A 192 -13.76 5.41 7.32
CA ALA A 192 -13.61 5.30 5.88
C ALA A 192 -14.85 4.70 5.20
N MET A 193 -15.37 3.58 5.72
CA MET A 193 -16.54 2.93 5.15
C MET A 193 -17.84 3.73 5.34
N ARG A 194 -17.98 4.47 6.43
CA ARG A 194 -19.12 5.39 6.62
C ARG A 194 -19.06 6.51 5.59
N PHE A 195 -17.91 7.13 5.39
CA PHE A 195 -17.74 8.14 4.37
C PHE A 195 -18.09 7.59 2.99
N ALA A 196 -17.49 6.46 2.59
CA ALA A 196 -17.74 5.85 1.29
C ALA A 196 -19.22 5.51 1.08
N SER A 197 -19.88 4.92 2.08
CA SER A 197 -21.31 4.56 1.99
C SER A 197 -22.23 5.76 1.83
N GLN A 198 -21.93 6.86 2.53
CA GLN A 198 -22.70 8.11 2.42
C GLN A 198 -22.47 8.81 1.09
N ALA A 199 -21.21 8.87 0.62
CA ALA A 199 -20.87 9.53 -0.63
C ALA A 199 -21.39 8.79 -1.87
N LEU A 200 -21.41 7.44 -1.82
CA LEU A 200 -21.81 6.58 -2.94
C LEU A 200 -23.25 6.04 -2.83
N GLY A 201 -23.97 6.36 -1.76
CA GLY A 201 -25.38 6.00 -1.60
C GLY A 201 -25.68 4.53 -1.32
N PHE A 202 -24.71 3.71 -0.94
CA PHE A 202 -24.95 2.30 -0.61
C PHE A 202 -25.16 2.04 0.89
N ALA A 203 -25.96 1.03 1.22
CA ALA A 203 -26.21 0.67 2.60
C ALA A 203 -25.00 0.00 3.25
N TRP A 204 -24.51 0.57 4.34
CA TRP A 204 -23.44 0.00 5.15
C TRP A 204 -23.73 0.16 6.64
N ALA A 205 -23.54 -0.91 7.40
CA ALA A 205 -23.58 -0.89 8.85
C ALA A 205 -22.34 -1.61 9.40
N PRO A 206 -21.69 -1.04 10.43
CA PRO A 206 -20.52 -1.69 11.04
C PRO A 206 -20.94 -3.04 11.65
N THR A 207 -20.21 -4.09 11.30
CA THR A 207 -20.39 -5.40 11.93
C THR A 207 -20.04 -5.28 13.43
N ARG A 208 -20.99 -5.51 14.32
CA ARG A 208 -20.71 -5.58 15.78
C ARG A 208 -19.77 -6.76 16.01
N ARG A 209 -18.48 -6.52 16.26
CA ARG A 209 -17.62 -7.55 16.86
C ARG A 209 -18.25 -7.98 18.17
N ARG A 210 -18.62 -9.26 18.31
CA ARG A 210 -18.90 -9.85 19.62
C ARG A 210 -17.63 -9.64 20.45
N ARG A 211 -17.72 -8.79 21.48
CA ARG A 211 -16.68 -8.72 22.51
C ARG A 211 -16.47 -10.17 22.96
N ALA A 212 -15.26 -10.69 22.76
CA ALA A 212 -14.87 -11.92 23.41
C ALA A 212 -15.09 -11.70 24.91
N ALA A 213 -16.01 -12.45 25.49
CA ALA A 213 -16.25 -12.42 26.92
C ALA A 213 -14.90 -12.74 27.58
N LYS A 214 -14.39 -11.80 28.38
CA LYS A 214 -13.30 -12.11 29.31
C LYS A 214 -13.78 -13.33 30.09
N ALA A 215 -13.14 -14.48 29.82
CA ALA A 215 -13.27 -15.65 30.66
C ALA A 215 -12.80 -15.22 32.05
N GLY A 216 -13.77 -15.04 32.97
CA GLY A 216 -13.47 -14.85 34.37
C GLY A 216 -12.76 -16.11 34.86
N GLY A 217 -11.51 -15.97 35.29
CA GLY A 217 -10.85 -17.02 36.08
C GLY A 217 -11.59 -17.17 37.42
N PRO A 218 -11.71 -18.39 37.90
CA PRO A 218 -12.26 -18.62 39.23
C PRO A 218 -11.27 -18.16 40.32
N ALA A 219 -11.85 -17.68 41.40
CA ALA A 219 -11.19 -17.30 42.66
C ALA A 219 -10.44 -18.48 43.31
#